data_570d0fbf2f85b167b89ce3ad5f19b700
#
_entry.id   570d0fbf2f85b167b89ce3ad5f19b700
#
_cell.length_a   1.000
_cell.length_b   1.000
_cell.length_c   1.000
_cell.angle_alpha   90.00
_cell.angle_beta   90.00
_cell.angle_gamma   90.00
#
_symmetry.space_group_name_H-M   'P 1'
#
loop_
_entity.id
_entity.type
_entity.pdbx_description
1 polymer ?
#
loop_
_entity_poly.entity_id
_entity_poly.type
_entity_poly.pdbx_seq_one_letter_code
_entity_poly.pdbx_strand_id
1 'polypeptide(L)'
;VDIATIDYAAQISLLTLVSQRMDRGHIVAFSSIAGWRARRANYVYGSTKAGLDAFCQGLADKLHGSQVGLITARPGFVIGSMTEGMKPAPLSVRPADVAEAVVGCISRDARRGKPRSHTIWIPRALQGLAWVMRLVPRPIWRHMPR
;
A
#
# COMPACT_ATOMS: atom_id res chain seq x y z
N VAL A 1 -0.19 -6.23 -19.71
CA VAL A 1 -0.97 -7.39 -19.24
C VAL A 1 -0.33 -7.97 -17.98
N ASP A 2 0.99 -8.19 -17.97
CA ASP A 2 1.70 -8.83 -16.84
C ASP A 2 1.61 -8.01 -15.54
N ILE A 3 1.69 -6.67 -15.62
CA ILE A 3 1.54 -5.81 -14.44
C ILE A 3 0.15 -5.98 -13.81
N ALA A 4 -0.92 -5.99 -14.61
CA ALA A 4 -2.28 -6.17 -14.09
C ALA A 4 -2.47 -7.58 -13.48
N THR A 5 -1.87 -8.60 -14.09
CA THR A 5 -1.93 -9.97 -13.58
C THR A 5 -1.17 -10.11 -12.27
N ILE A 6 0.07 -9.64 -12.20
CA ILE A 6 0.96 -9.81 -11.04
C ILE A 6 0.56 -8.87 -9.90
N ASP A 7 0.39 -7.57 -10.22
CA ASP A 7 0.19 -6.54 -9.18
C ASP A 7 -1.26 -6.39 -8.73
N TYR A 8 -2.20 -7.01 -9.42
CA TYR A 8 -3.61 -6.97 -9.04
C TYR A 8 -4.24 -8.35 -8.96
N ALA A 9 -4.47 -9.04 -10.08
CA ALA A 9 -5.26 -10.28 -10.10
C ALA A 9 -4.68 -11.38 -9.19
N ALA A 10 -3.37 -11.61 -9.25
CA ALA A 10 -2.71 -12.58 -8.39
C ALA A 10 -2.78 -12.18 -6.91
N GLN A 11 -2.62 -10.89 -6.62
CA GLN A 11 -2.66 -10.37 -5.26
C GLN A 11 -4.04 -10.56 -4.63
N ILE A 12 -5.12 -10.17 -5.30
CA ILE A 12 -6.48 -10.31 -4.77
C ILE A 12 -6.87 -11.79 -4.62
N SER A 13 -6.44 -12.65 -5.52
CA SER A 13 -6.69 -14.10 -5.42
C SER A 13 -5.98 -14.68 -4.20
N LEU A 14 -4.70 -14.36 -4.01
CA LEU A 14 -3.93 -14.82 -2.86
C LEU A 14 -4.50 -14.30 -1.55
N LEU A 15 -4.77 -12.99 -1.46
CA LEU A 15 -5.31 -12.37 -0.25
C LEU A 15 -6.67 -12.95 0.12
N THR A 16 -7.53 -13.23 -0.87
CA THR A 16 -8.83 -13.88 -0.64
C THR A 16 -8.64 -15.26 -0.02
N LEU A 17 -7.80 -16.10 -0.64
CA LEU A 17 -7.57 -17.48 -0.16
C LEU A 17 -6.94 -17.51 1.24
N VAL A 18 -5.94 -16.67 1.49
CA VAL A 18 -5.27 -16.60 2.78
C VAL A 18 -6.23 -16.12 3.86
N SER A 19 -7.02 -15.09 3.58
CA SER A 19 -7.98 -14.56 4.56
C SER A 19 -9.08 -15.54 4.94
N GLN A 20 -9.42 -16.47 4.04
CA GLN A 20 -10.41 -17.52 4.32
C GLN A 20 -9.86 -18.69 5.13
N ARG A 21 -8.53 -18.90 5.12
CA ARG A 21 -7.88 -20.05 5.75
C ARG A 21 -7.12 -19.70 7.00
N MET A 22 -6.84 -18.45 7.23
CA MET A 22 -6.04 -17.99 8.36
C MET A 22 -6.94 -17.80 9.59
N ASP A 23 -6.60 -18.47 10.69
CA ASP A 23 -7.38 -18.39 11.93
C ASP A 23 -7.00 -17.18 12.77
N ARG A 24 -5.72 -16.81 12.79
CA ARG A 24 -5.21 -15.71 13.62
C ARG A 24 -3.91 -15.14 13.03
N GLY A 25 -3.73 -13.84 13.21
CA GLY A 25 -2.49 -13.15 12.87
C GLY A 25 -2.71 -11.97 11.91
N HIS A 26 -1.65 -11.61 11.18
CA HIS A 26 -1.68 -10.49 10.25
C HIS A 26 -1.37 -10.93 8.82
N ILE A 27 -2.09 -10.34 7.89
CA ILE A 27 -1.80 -10.36 6.47
C ILE A 27 -1.25 -8.98 6.12
N VAL A 28 -0.20 -8.92 5.31
CA VAL A 28 0.41 -7.66 4.86
C VAL A 28 0.26 -7.54 3.36
N ALA A 29 -0.35 -6.46 2.91
CA ALA A 29 -0.48 -6.12 1.50
C ALA A 29 0.26 -4.82 1.19
N PHE A 30 1.03 -4.81 0.12
CA PHE A 30 1.80 -3.65 -0.31
C PHE A 30 1.07 -2.89 -1.43
N SER A 31 0.38 -1.83 -1.04
CA SER A 31 -0.16 -0.82 -1.93
C SER A 31 0.94 0.19 -2.32
N SER A 32 0.58 1.38 -2.70
CA SER A 32 1.53 2.44 -3.05
C SER A 32 0.81 3.79 -3.07
N ILE A 33 1.55 4.86 -2.86
CA ILE A 33 1.06 6.22 -3.15
C ILE A 33 0.66 6.38 -4.63
N ALA A 34 1.25 5.60 -5.53
CA ALA A 34 0.90 5.60 -6.95
C ALA A 34 -0.56 5.20 -7.20
N GLY A 35 -1.16 4.38 -6.32
CA GLY A 35 -2.57 4.03 -6.36
C GLY A 35 -3.49 5.10 -5.80
N TRP A 36 -2.96 6.07 -5.07
CA TRP A 36 -3.75 7.14 -4.46
C TRP A 36 -4.25 8.16 -5.49
N ARG A 37 -3.41 8.53 -6.42
CA ARG A 37 -3.75 9.35 -7.58
C ARG A 37 -2.85 9.00 -8.76
N ALA A 38 -3.44 8.49 -9.84
CA ALA A 38 -2.69 8.10 -11.03
C ALA A 38 -2.03 9.31 -11.71
N ARG A 39 -0.82 9.09 -12.21
CA ARG A 39 -0.06 10.05 -13.03
C ARG A 39 0.10 9.50 -14.44
N ARG A 40 0.22 10.39 -15.44
CA ARG A 40 0.40 9.98 -16.83
C ARG A 40 1.66 9.11 -17.06
N ALA A 41 2.65 9.24 -16.19
CA ALA A 41 3.89 8.48 -16.30
C ALA A 41 3.76 7.02 -15.85
N ASN A 42 2.79 6.72 -14.97
CA ASN A 42 2.62 5.40 -14.37
C ASN A 42 1.15 4.99 -14.18
N TYR A 43 0.28 5.42 -15.08
CA TYR A 43 -1.16 5.18 -14.92
C TYR A 43 -1.54 3.69 -14.93
N VAL A 44 -0.81 2.86 -15.66
CA VAL A 44 -1.03 1.40 -15.66
C VAL A 44 -0.71 0.81 -14.29
N TYR A 45 0.48 1.05 -13.79
CA TYR A 45 0.88 0.62 -12.43
C TYR A 45 0.00 1.24 -11.35
N GLY A 46 -0.26 2.54 -11.45
CA GLY A 46 -1.11 3.26 -10.50
C GLY A 46 -2.53 2.70 -10.43
N SER A 47 -3.10 2.27 -11.58
CA SER A 47 -4.43 1.66 -11.62
C SER A 47 -4.48 0.32 -10.91
N THR A 48 -3.45 -0.52 -11.06
CA THR A 48 -3.38 -1.81 -10.35
C THR A 48 -3.25 -1.63 -8.85
N LYS A 49 -2.44 -0.67 -8.42
CA LYS A 49 -2.30 -0.35 -7.00
C LYS A 49 -3.55 0.32 -6.41
N ALA A 50 -4.27 1.11 -7.19
CA ALA A 50 -5.58 1.66 -6.78
C ALA A 50 -6.61 0.55 -6.59
N GLY A 51 -6.67 -0.40 -7.51
CA GLY A 51 -7.54 -1.57 -7.39
C GLY A 51 -7.20 -2.44 -6.18
N LEU A 52 -5.93 -2.73 -5.97
CA LEU A 52 -5.47 -3.48 -4.81
C LEU A 52 -5.79 -2.76 -3.49
N ASP A 53 -5.60 -1.44 -3.44
CA ASP A 53 -5.92 -0.63 -2.27
C ASP A 53 -7.41 -0.66 -1.94
N ALA A 54 -8.26 -0.50 -2.94
CA ALA A 54 -9.71 -0.62 -2.77
C ALA A 54 -10.14 -2.01 -2.29
N PHE A 55 -9.53 -3.07 -2.84
CA PHE A 55 -9.75 -4.43 -2.37
C PHE A 55 -9.35 -4.59 -0.90
N CYS A 56 -8.19 -4.07 -0.50
CA CYS A 56 -7.71 -4.13 0.87
C CYS A 56 -8.63 -3.39 1.85
N GLN A 57 -9.20 -2.26 1.46
CA GLN A 57 -10.19 -1.56 2.28
C GLN A 57 -11.42 -2.45 2.56
N GLY A 58 -12.00 -3.05 1.52
CA GLY A 58 -13.14 -3.95 1.68
C GLY A 58 -12.78 -5.21 2.49
N LEU A 59 -11.60 -5.79 2.29
CA LEU A 59 -11.16 -6.95 3.05
C LEU A 59 -10.91 -6.61 4.52
N ALA A 60 -10.35 -5.44 4.82
CA ALA A 60 -10.17 -4.98 6.20
C ALA A 60 -11.51 -4.85 6.94
N ASP A 61 -12.52 -4.31 6.27
CA ASP A 61 -13.88 -4.22 6.82
C ASP A 61 -14.49 -5.61 7.07
N LYS A 62 -14.32 -6.53 6.13
CA LYS A 62 -14.77 -7.92 6.28
C LYS A 62 -14.08 -8.63 7.46
N LEU A 63 -12.81 -8.36 7.69
CA LEU A 63 -12.05 -8.95 8.78
C LEU A 63 -12.29 -8.27 10.14
N HIS A 64 -13.03 -7.17 10.17
CA HIS A 64 -13.30 -6.43 11.40
C HIS A 64 -13.94 -7.33 12.46
N GLY A 65 -13.39 -7.30 13.67
CA GLY A 65 -13.87 -8.15 14.77
C GLY A 65 -13.32 -9.58 14.78
N SER A 66 -12.69 -10.04 13.68
CA SER A 66 -12.04 -11.35 13.63
C SER A 66 -10.69 -11.36 14.35
N GLN A 67 -10.03 -12.52 14.36
CA GLN A 67 -8.66 -12.68 14.89
C GLN A 67 -7.58 -12.43 13.81
N VAL A 68 -7.98 -12.00 12.62
CA VAL A 68 -7.05 -11.69 11.51
C VAL A 68 -7.11 -10.19 11.22
N GLY A 69 -5.94 -9.56 11.17
CA GLY A 69 -5.77 -8.17 10.80
C GLY A 69 -5.09 -8.03 9.44
N LEU A 70 -5.53 -7.06 8.63
CA LEU A 70 -4.88 -6.72 7.36
C LEU A 70 -4.11 -5.42 7.52
N ILE A 71 -2.80 -5.46 7.27
CA ILE A 71 -1.96 -4.28 7.20
C ILE A 71 -1.79 -3.89 5.73
N THR A 72 -2.40 -2.78 5.35
CA THR A 72 -2.23 -2.19 4.02
C THR A 72 -1.12 -1.14 4.10
N ALA A 73 0.05 -1.47 3.59
CA ALA A 73 1.21 -0.58 3.57
C ALA A 73 1.19 0.28 2.30
N ARG A 74 1.27 1.59 2.47
CA ARG A 74 1.31 2.59 1.38
C ARG A 74 2.66 3.29 1.38
N PRO A 75 3.73 2.65 0.86
CA PRO A 75 5.02 3.31 0.71
C PRO A 75 4.98 4.33 -0.43
N GLY A 76 5.89 5.29 -0.36
CA GLY A 76 6.27 6.13 -1.49
C GLY A 76 7.30 5.42 -2.36
N PHE A 77 8.27 6.18 -2.86
CA PHE A 77 9.39 5.63 -3.60
C PHE A 77 10.29 4.82 -2.65
N VAL A 78 10.42 3.53 -2.91
CA VAL A 78 11.30 2.64 -2.15
C VAL A 78 12.63 2.48 -2.90
N ILE A 79 13.72 2.85 -2.25
CA ILE A 79 15.06 2.72 -2.81
C ILE A 79 15.48 1.25 -2.71
N GLY A 80 15.58 0.58 -3.86
CA GLY A 80 15.92 -0.84 -3.92
C GLY A 80 16.21 -1.30 -5.34
N SER A 81 16.35 -2.60 -5.55
CA SER A 81 16.68 -3.18 -6.86
C SER A 81 15.68 -2.82 -7.97
N MET A 82 14.39 -2.74 -7.66
CA MET A 82 13.36 -2.38 -8.64
C MET A 82 13.40 -0.92 -9.08
N THR A 83 14.05 -0.06 -8.29
CA THR A 83 14.19 1.39 -8.54
C THR A 83 15.63 1.77 -8.85
N GLU A 84 16.49 0.79 -9.09
CA GLU A 84 17.88 1.01 -9.44
C GLU A 84 18.01 1.84 -10.71
N GLY A 85 18.89 2.86 -10.68
CA GLY A 85 19.05 3.81 -11.77
C GLY A 85 17.97 4.89 -11.86
N MET A 86 16.90 4.82 -11.06
CA MET A 86 15.89 5.87 -10.98
C MET A 86 16.30 6.95 -9.96
N LYS A 87 15.94 8.20 -10.25
CA LYS A 87 16.18 9.31 -9.33
C LYS A 87 15.21 9.22 -8.14
N PRO A 88 15.70 9.22 -6.88
CA PRO A 88 14.82 9.18 -5.72
C PRO A 88 13.82 10.33 -5.70
N ALA A 89 12.57 10.02 -5.34
CA ALA A 89 11.53 11.01 -5.13
C ALA A 89 11.63 11.63 -3.72
N PRO A 90 11.00 12.78 -3.45
CA PRO A 90 10.85 13.28 -2.08
C PRO A 90 10.19 12.23 -1.18
N LEU A 91 10.63 12.17 0.08
CA LEU A 91 10.16 11.20 1.07
C LEU A 91 10.40 9.73 0.66
N SER A 92 11.46 9.47 -0.09
CA SER A 92 11.91 8.11 -0.39
C SER A 92 12.30 7.37 0.90
N VAL A 93 12.06 6.07 0.91
CA VAL A 93 12.36 5.19 2.03
C VAL A 93 13.19 4.00 1.57
N ARG A 94 13.82 3.32 2.52
CA ARG A 94 14.53 2.06 2.29
C ARG A 94 13.61 0.88 2.61
N PRO A 95 13.87 -0.33 2.09
CA PRO A 95 13.11 -1.52 2.46
C PRO A 95 13.06 -1.76 3.97
N ALA A 96 14.13 -1.46 4.70
CA ALA A 96 14.18 -1.59 6.16
C ALA A 96 13.14 -0.69 6.84
N ASP A 97 12.95 0.55 6.38
CA ASP A 97 11.97 1.48 6.95
C ASP A 97 10.54 0.94 6.78
N VAL A 98 10.26 0.33 5.63
CA VAL A 98 8.96 -0.31 5.36
C VAL A 98 8.76 -1.50 6.29
N ALA A 99 9.77 -2.35 6.43
CA ALA A 99 9.72 -3.51 7.31
C ALA A 99 9.50 -3.10 8.78
N GLU A 100 10.22 -2.11 9.27
CA GLU A 100 10.09 -1.59 10.64
C GLU A 100 8.68 -1.03 10.91
N ALA A 101 8.11 -0.31 9.96
CA ALA A 101 6.75 0.23 10.08
C ALA A 101 5.71 -0.89 10.21
N VAL A 102 5.82 -1.94 9.40
CA VAL A 102 4.94 -3.11 9.42
C VAL A 102 5.10 -3.89 10.73
N VAL A 103 6.33 -4.24 11.09
CA VAL A 103 6.64 -4.96 12.33
C VAL A 103 6.19 -4.16 13.56
N GLY A 104 6.33 -2.84 13.53
CA GLY A 104 5.82 -1.96 14.58
C GLY A 104 4.31 -2.06 14.79
N CYS A 105 3.53 -2.23 13.72
CA CYS A 105 2.09 -2.47 13.82
C CYS A 105 1.79 -3.82 14.46
N ILE A 106 2.43 -4.87 13.99
CA ILE A 106 2.28 -6.24 14.53
C ILE A 106 2.62 -6.28 16.01
N SER A 107 3.74 -5.65 16.41
CA SER A 107 4.19 -5.60 17.80
C SER A 107 3.22 -4.84 18.70
N ARG A 108 2.63 -3.74 18.22
CA ARG A 108 1.60 -3.01 18.98
C ARG A 108 0.36 -3.86 19.21
N ASP A 109 -0.09 -4.58 18.20
CA ASP A 109 -1.24 -5.46 18.29
C ASP A 109 -0.98 -6.64 19.23
N ALA A 110 0.23 -7.21 19.18
CA ALA A 110 0.65 -8.26 20.10
C ALA A 110 0.57 -7.80 21.58
N ARG A 111 1.03 -6.58 21.86
CA ARG A 111 0.91 -5.98 23.21
C ARG A 111 -0.54 -5.72 23.62
N ARG A 112 -1.44 -5.48 22.67
CA ARG A 112 -2.88 -5.29 22.91
C ARG A 112 -3.67 -6.60 22.92
N GLY A 113 -3.02 -7.72 22.63
CA GLY A 113 -3.59 -9.06 22.68
C GLY A 113 -4.48 -9.44 21.49
N LYS A 114 -4.62 -8.57 20.47
CA LYS A 114 -5.51 -8.84 19.34
C LYS A 114 -4.97 -8.23 18.05
N PRO A 115 -4.91 -9.01 16.93
CA PRO A 115 -4.65 -8.47 15.62
C PRO A 115 -5.73 -7.49 15.17
N ARG A 116 -5.31 -6.41 14.51
CA ARG A 116 -6.19 -5.40 13.92
C ARG A 116 -5.76 -5.05 12.51
N SER A 117 -6.71 -4.59 11.71
CA SER A 117 -6.38 -4.03 10.40
C SER A 117 -5.86 -2.60 10.54
N HIS A 118 -4.83 -2.29 9.78
CA HIS A 118 -4.18 -0.98 9.74
C HIS A 118 -3.91 -0.57 8.31
N THR A 119 -4.08 0.71 8.02
CA THR A 119 -3.57 1.33 6.80
C THR A 119 -2.45 2.28 7.21
N ILE A 120 -1.25 2.05 6.69
CA ILE A 120 -0.07 2.81 7.10
C ILE A 120 0.61 3.47 5.90
N TRP A 121 0.97 4.74 6.07
CA TRP A 121 1.79 5.50 5.14
C TRP A 121 3.25 5.45 5.56
N ILE A 122 4.15 5.22 4.61
CA ILE A 122 5.57 5.04 4.90
C ILE A 122 6.39 5.94 3.96
N PRO A 123 7.01 7.00 4.47
CA PRO A 123 6.93 7.51 5.86
C PRO A 123 5.56 8.12 6.18
N ARG A 124 5.27 8.34 7.44
CA ARG A 124 3.97 8.90 7.87
C ARG A 124 3.67 10.26 7.23
N ALA A 125 4.69 11.08 7.02
CA ALA A 125 4.57 12.38 6.35
C ALA A 125 4.02 12.26 4.91
N LEU A 126 4.16 11.10 4.28
CA LEU A 126 3.62 10.83 2.94
C LEU A 126 2.10 10.97 2.88
N GLN A 127 1.41 10.74 3.98
CA GLN A 127 -0.04 10.95 4.06
C GLN A 127 -0.43 12.41 3.77
N GLY A 128 0.29 13.36 4.31
CA GLY A 128 0.07 14.77 4.04
C GLY A 128 0.28 15.11 2.55
N LEU A 129 1.37 14.61 1.98
CA LEU A 129 1.64 14.77 0.54
C LEU A 129 0.53 14.14 -0.31
N ALA A 130 0.05 12.96 0.05
CA ALA A 130 -1.02 12.27 -0.66
C ALA A 130 -2.32 13.08 -0.70
N TRP A 131 -2.69 13.71 0.40
CA TRP A 131 -3.86 14.59 0.45
C TRP A 131 -3.67 15.85 -0.39
N VAL A 132 -2.50 16.48 -0.33
CA VAL A 132 -2.17 17.61 -1.20
C VAL A 132 -2.27 17.22 -2.67
N MET A 133 -1.74 16.05 -3.05
CA MET A 133 -1.84 15.53 -4.40
C MET A 133 -3.30 15.42 -4.89
N ARG A 134 -4.23 15.03 -4.03
CA ARG A 134 -5.66 14.95 -4.39
C ARG A 134 -6.30 16.31 -4.65
N LEU A 135 -5.83 17.34 -3.97
CA LEU A 135 -6.38 18.70 -4.09
C LEU A 135 -5.87 19.43 -5.33
N VAL A 136 -4.77 19.01 -5.93
CA VAL A 136 -4.22 19.65 -7.13
C VAL A 136 -5.21 19.54 -8.29
N PRO A 137 -5.63 20.65 -8.94
CA PRO A 137 -6.53 20.61 -10.08
C PRO A 137 -5.97 19.78 -11.24
N ARG A 138 -6.85 19.10 -11.96
CA ARG A 138 -6.45 18.20 -13.04
C ARG A 138 -5.61 18.86 -14.14
N PRO A 139 -5.87 20.10 -14.58
CA PRO A 139 -5.01 20.78 -15.55
C PRO A 139 -3.56 20.92 -15.10
N ILE A 140 -3.34 21.17 -13.82
CA ILE A 140 -1.99 21.26 -13.22
C ILE A 140 -1.40 19.85 -13.07
N TRP A 141 -2.19 18.91 -12.55
CA TRP A 141 -1.75 17.53 -12.30
C TRP A 141 -1.24 16.83 -13.56
N ARG A 142 -1.87 17.06 -14.73
CA ARG A 142 -1.44 16.45 -16.00
C ARG A 142 -0.04 16.87 -16.45
N HIS A 143 0.46 17.98 -15.95
CA HIS A 143 1.80 18.51 -16.28
C HIS A 143 2.86 18.13 -15.24
N MET A 144 2.47 17.40 -14.20
CA MET A 144 3.44 16.93 -13.19
C MET A 144 4.54 16.10 -13.85
N PRO A 145 5.81 16.30 -13.45
CA PRO A 145 6.95 15.60 -14.03
C PRO A 145 6.84 14.08 -13.81
N ARG A 146 7.56 13.37 -14.62
CA ARG A 146 7.66 11.89 -14.58
C ARG A 146 8.27 11.39 -13.29
#